data_7223f5321d2c90e3d89ab12668f7c2c4
#
_entry.id   7223f5321d2c90e3d89ab12668f7c2c4
#
_cell.length_a   1.000
_cell.length_b   1.000
_cell.length_c   1.000
_cell.angle_alpha   90.00
_cell.angle_beta   90.00
_cell.angle_gamma   90.00
#
_symmetry.space_group_name_H-M   'P 1'
#
loop_
_entity.id
_entity.type
_entity.pdbx_description
1 polymer ?
#
loop_
_entity_poly.entity_id
_entity_poly.type
_entity_poly.pdbx_seq_one_letter_code
_entity_poly.pdbx_strand_id
1 'polypeptide(L)'
;MINRRQSRIWSPWLLLSYILVLACATAQAQKKSKYACDEAQPESMCNEANTCGSGSSQCTVDITRGSYSANVKPGVPNAKNNQLFCIKAGTTVVWTSSNKNNGFMVSFGTDSPFEPDGPIMGGGQKPVTTKAVTPGCYKYDAGAFRSGTVKGMSGGSSPELVILP
;
A
#
# COMPACT_ATOMS: atom_id res chain seq x y z
N MET A 1 -6.25 -66.62 47.94
CA MET A 1 -6.70 -65.33 47.42
C MET A 1 -5.47 -64.48 47.15
N ILE A 2 -4.98 -64.39 45.92
CA ILE A 2 -3.78 -63.65 45.53
C ILE A 2 -4.19 -62.51 44.64
N ASN A 3 -4.05 -61.28 45.18
CA ASN A 3 -4.44 -60.05 44.50
C ASN A 3 -3.24 -59.56 43.71
N ARG A 4 -3.25 -59.73 42.36
CA ARG A 4 -2.22 -59.16 41.46
C ARG A 4 -2.56 -57.73 41.13
N ARG A 5 -1.86 -56.76 41.67
CA ARG A 5 -1.81 -55.38 41.20
C ARG A 5 -0.99 -55.34 39.91
N GLN A 6 -1.60 -55.03 38.82
CA GLN A 6 -0.90 -54.66 37.59
C GLN A 6 -0.52 -53.17 37.66
N SER A 7 0.75 -52.89 37.81
CA SER A 7 1.33 -51.57 37.64
C SER A 7 1.49 -51.28 36.15
N ARG A 8 0.64 -50.39 35.62
CA ARG A 8 0.83 -49.88 34.25
C ARG A 8 2.01 -48.91 34.26
N ILE A 9 3.13 -49.35 33.73
CA ILE A 9 4.29 -48.50 33.47
C ILE A 9 3.98 -47.70 32.22
N TRP A 10 3.66 -46.45 32.39
CA TRP A 10 3.51 -45.52 31.27
C TRP A 10 4.90 -45.16 30.76
N SER A 11 5.21 -45.53 29.51
CA SER A 11 6.49 -45.26 28.89
C SER A 11 6.65 -43.77 28.66
N PRO A 12 7.68 -43.13 29.24
CA PRO A 12 7.92 -41.67 29.08
C PRO A 12 8.32 -41.27 27.67
N TRP A 13 8.52 -42.23 26.78
CA TRP A 13 8.95 -41.97 25.38
C TRP A 13 7.83 -41.46 24.48
N LEU A 14 6.54 -41.65 24.81
CA LEU A 14 5.43 -41.15 24.03
C LEU A 14 5.16 -39.65 24.23
N LEU A 15 5.61 -39.04 25.28
CA LEU A 15 5.45 -37.60 25.55
C LEU A 15 6.48 -36.73 24.83
N LEU A 16 7.67 -37.28 24.53
CA LEU A 16 8.72 -36.54 23.83
C LEU A 16 8.41 -36.33 22.32
N SER A 17 7.65 -37.27 21.74
CA SER A 17 7.30 -37.18 20.29
C SER A 17 6.26 -36.11 19.98
N TYR A 18 5.44 -35.71 20.98
CA TYR A 18 4.39 -34.70 20.76
C TYR A 18 4.92 -33.25 20.83
N ILE A 19 6.06 -33.03 21.51
CA ILE A 19 6.64 -31.68 21.64
C ILE A 19 7.42 -31.27 20.37
N LEU A 20 7.94 -32.25 19.61
CA LEU A 20 8.72 -31.95 18.39
C LEU A 20 7.86 -31.54 17.19
N VAL A 21 6.58 -31.90 17.18
CA VAL A 21 5.67 -31.59 16.05
C VAL A 21 5.08 -30.18 16.14
N LEU A 22 5.03 -29.57 17.35
CA LEU A 22 4.50 -28.21 17.52
C LEU A 22 5.51 -27.10 17.19
N ALA A 23 6.78 -27.39 17.01
CA ALA A 23 7.84 -26.39 16.77
C ALA A 23 8.08 -26.07 15.29
N CYS A 24 7.41 -26.76 14.35
CA CYS A 24 7.59 -26.54 12.90
C CYS A 24 6.54 -25.66 12.23
N ALA A 25 5.67 -25.02 12.97
CA ALA A 25 4.51 -24.31 12.41
C ALA A 25 4.57 -22.79 12.63
N THR A 26 5.69 -22.10 12.39
CA THR A 26 5.63 -20.62 12.23
C THR A 26 6.93 -20.03 11.69
N ALA A 27 7.29 -20.35 10.50
CA ALA A 27 8.19 -19.48 9.76
C ALA A 27 7.73 -19.42 8.28
N GLN A 28 6.49 -19.05 8.10
CA GLN A 28 6.11 -18.46 6.82
C GLN A 28 6.63 -17.03 6.89
N ALA A 29 7.85 -16.81 6.38
CA ALA A 29 8.33 -15.49 6.06
C ALA A 29 7.33 -14.91 5.05
N GLN A 30 6.42 -14.05 5.55
CA GLN A 30 5.54 -13.29 4.68
C GLN A 30 6.45 -12.50 3.74
N LYS A 31 6.44 -12.89 2.47
CA LYS A 31 7.17 -12.19 1.43
C LYS A 31 6.63 -10.77 1.41
N LYS A 32 7.40 -9.81 1.93
CA LYS A 32 7.00 -8.41 2.02
C LYS A 32 6.55 -7.96 0.65
N SER A 33 5.36 -7.40 0.55
CA SER A 33 4.85 -6.85 -0.70
C SER A 33 5.81 -5.76 -1.20
N LYS A 34 6.10 -5.74 -2.49
CA LYS A 34 6.90 -4.68 -3.12
C LYS A 34 6.28 -3.29 -2.90
N TYR A 35 5.00 -3.23 -2.60
CA TYR A 35 4.23 -2.02 -2.37
C TYR A 35 4.12 -1.64 -0.89
N ALA A 36 4.67 -2.43 0.04
CA ALA A 36 4.76 -2.04 1.44
C ALA A 36 5.97 -1.13 1.65
N CYS A 37 5.82 -0.10 2.48
CA CYS A 37 6.93 0.73 2.90
C CYS A 37 7.87 -0.04 3.84
N ASP A 38 9.13 0.42 3.91
CA ASP A 38 10.12 -0.11 4.83
C ASP A 38 10.15 0.62 6.17
N GLU A 39 9.35 1.68 6.30
CA GLU A 39 9.28 2.53 7.49
C GLU A 39 8.52 1.84 8.63
N ALA A 40 9.13 1.83 9.83
CA ALA A 40 8.53 1.20 11.01
C ALA A 40 7.42 2.06 11.65
N GLN A 41 7.50 3.38 11.50
CA GLN A 41 6.54 4.35 12.04
C GLN A 41 6.15 5.36 10.95
N PRO A 42 5.39 4.95 9.95
CA PRO A 42 5.09 5.79 8.79
C PRO A 42 4.30 7.04 9.16
N GLU A 43 3.51 7.02 10.23
CA GLU A 43 2.74 8.17 10.70
C GLU A 43 3.65 9.36 11.09
N SER A 44 4.87 9.07 11.58
CA SER A 44 5.84 10.10 11.95
C SER A 44 6.35 10.92 10.76
N MET A 45 6.16 10.42 9.54
CA MET A 45 6.51 11.10 8.31
C MET A 45 5.46 12.15 7.90
N CYS A 46 4.29 12.15 8.55
CA CYS A 46 3.16 13.00 8.21
C CYS A 46 3.12 14.28 9.04
N ASN A 47 2.87 15.40 8.38
CA ASN A 47 2.67 16.71 8.99
C ASN A 47 1.69 17.53 8.15
N GLU A 48 1.31 18.71 8.60
CA GLU A 48 0.36 19.58 7.90
C GLU A 48 0.82 19.96 6.48
N ALA A 49 2.12 20.08 6.25
CA ALA A 49 2.65 20.49 4.94
C ALA A 49 2.59 19.40 3.89
N ASN A 50 2.51 18.13 4.28
CA ASN A 50 2.40 16.99 3.36
C ASN A 50 1.11 16.16 3.51
N THR A 51 0.18 16.61 4.36
CA THR A 51 -1.14 15.98 4.49
C THR A 51 -2.13 16.60 3.54
N CYS A 52 -2.66 15.79 2.62
CA CYS A 52 -3.57 16.21 1.57
C CYS A 52 -5.01 15.85 1.95
N GLY A 53 -5.89 16.84 1.85
CA GLY A 53 -7.27 16.70 2.32
C GLY A 53 -7.37 16.66 3.84
N SER A 54 -8.42 17.22 4.39
CA SER A 54 -8.70 17.16 5.82
C SER A 54 -10.20 17.20 6.07
N GLY A 55 -10.70 16.30 6.89
CA GLY A 55 -12.12 16.26 7.21
C GLY A 55 -13.00 16.06 5.97
N SER A 56 -13.77 17.09 5.59
CA SER A 56 -14.66 17.06 4.41
C SER A 56 -13.96 17.47 3.12
N SER A 57 -12.71 17.95 3.16
CA SER A 57 -11.98 18.36 1.96
C SER A 57 -11.36 17.15 1.24
N GLN A 58 -11.57 17.08 -0.07
CA GLN A 58 -10.96 16.05 -0.89
C GLN A 58 -9.46 16.32 -1.13
N CYS A 59 -8.70 15.26 -1.34
CA CYS A 59 -7.32 15.33 -1.80
C CYS A 59 -7.28 15.23 -3.33
N THR A 60 -6.70 16.19 -4.01
CA THR A 60 -6.48 16.11 -5.45
C THR A 60 -5.04 15.68 -5.74
N VAL A 61 -4.85 14.71 -6.63
CA VAL A 61 -3.54 14.24 -7.07
C VAL A 61 -3.44 14.39 -8.57
N ASP A 62 -2.50 15.24 -9.03
CA ASP A 62 -2.28 15.47 -10.46
C ASP A 62 -1.17 14.56 -10.99
N ILE A 63 -1.47 13.84 -12.07
CA ILE A 63 -0.53 12.92 -12.71
C ILE A 63 -0.22 13.43 -14.10
N THR A 64 1.01 13.85 -14.30
CA THR A 64 1.46 14.42 -15.56
C THR A 64 2.56 13.60 -16.20
N ARG A 65 2.72 13.74 -17.50
CA ARG A 65 3.77 13.13 -18.27
C ARG A 65 4.97 14.07 -18.33
N GLY A 66 6.04 13.73 -17.62
CA GLY A 66 7.33 14.38 -17.77
C GLY A 66 8.08 13.94 -19.03
N SER A 67 9.27 14.47 -19.23
CA SER A 67 10.13 14.11 -20.37
C SER A 67 10.53 12.64 -20.35
N TYR A 68 10.83 12.11 -19.17
CA TYR A 68 11.34 10.75 -18.99
C TYR A 68 10.46 9.86 -18.13
N SER A 69 9.62 10.44 -17.28
CA SER A 69 8.81 9.71 -16.29
C SER A 69 7.40 10.28 -16.14
N ALA A 70 6.53 9.55 -15.47
CA ALA A 70 5.33 10.12 -14.89
C ALA A 70 5.70 10.92 -13.63
N ASN A 71 5.00 12.02 -13.42
CA ASN A 71 5.10 12.86 -12.25
C ASN A 71 3.77 12.81 -11.49
N VAL A 72 3.82 12.50 -10.23
CA VAL A 72 2.66 12.48 -9.32
C VAL A 72 2.81 13.65 -8.36
N LYS A 73 1.85 14.56 -8.38
CA LYS A 73 1.87 15.79 -7.57
C LYS A 73 0.62 15.83 -6.68
N PRO A 74 0.75 15.58 -5.37
CA PRO A 74 -0.37 15.72 -4.46
C PRO A 74 -0.75 17.20 -4.26
N GLY A 75 -2.00 17.46 -3.95
CA GLY A 75 -2.54 18.79 -3.69
C GLY A 75 -2.20 19.33 -2.29
N VAL A 76 -0.91 19.35 -1.96
CA VAL A 76 -0.38 19.94 -0.73
C VAL A 76 0.44 21.20 -1.04
N PRO A 77 0.60 22.12 -0.08
CA PRO A 77 1.43 23.31 -0.29
C PRO A 77 2.85 22.93 -0.71
N ASN A 78 3.39 23.65 -1.72
CA ASN A 78 4.76 23.46 -2.22
C ASN A 78 5.11 22.01 -2.64
N ALA A 79 4.10 21.24 -3.09
CA ALA A 79 4.26 19.86 -3.51
C ALA A 79 5.35 19.71 -4.58
N LYS A 80 6.27 18.78 -4.36
CA LYS A 80 7.21 18.31 -5.36
C LYS A 80 6.64 17.08 -6.07
N ASN A 81 7.13 16.82 -7.28
CA ASN A 81 6.76 15.60 -8.00
C ASN A 81 7.26 14.36 -7.24
N ASN A 82 6.42 13.36 -7.16
CA ASN A 82 6.74 12.04 -6.59
C ASN A 82 7.19 12.08 -5.11
N GLN A 83 6.79 13.13 -4.37
CA GLN A 83 7.04 13.17 -2.95
C GLN A 83 6.06 12.29 -2.18
N LEU A 84 6.49 11.85 -1.00
CA LEU A 84 5.59 11.25 -0.01
C LEU A 84 4.50 12.25 0.37
N PHE A 85 3.28 11.77 0.46
CA PHE A 85 2.16 12.53 1.02
C PHE A 85 1.28 11.66 1.90
N CYS A 86 0.53 12.31 2.76
CA CYS A 86 -0.34 11.69 3.75
C CYS A 86 -1.80 12.05 3.47
N ILE A 87 -2.71 11.14 3.76
CA ILE A 87 -4.15 11.37 3.79
C ILE A 87 -4.74 10.64 5.01
N LYS A 88 -5.93 11.03 5.45
CA LYS A 88 -6.66 10.29 6.48
C LYS A 88 -7.55 9.22 5.84
N ALA A 89 -7.77 8.12 6.54
CA ALA A 89 -8.79 7.16 6.15
C ALA A 89 -10.16 7.84 6.05
N GLY A 90 -10.95 7.46 5.05
CA GLY A 90 -12.19 8.15 4.71
C GLY A 90 -12.05 9.33 3.76
N THR A 91 -10.84 9.82 3.51
CA THR A 91 -10.62 10.93 2.56
C THR A 91 -10.97 10.51 1.14
N THR A 92 -11.74 11.36 0.46
CA THR A 92 -11.97 11.24 -0.99
C THR A 92 -10.75 11.74 -1.73
N VAL A 93 -10.19 10.92 -2.61
CA VAL A 93 -9.04 11.27 -3.46
C VAL A 93 -9.47 11.39 -4.90
N VAL A 94 -9.17 12.53 -5.51
CA VAL A 94 -9.45 12.83 -6.91
C VAL A 94 -8.14 12.77 -7.70
N TRP A 95 -8.01 11.73 -8.49
CA TRP A 95 -6.89 11.51 -9.39
C TRP A 95 -7.21 12.17 -10.72
N THR A 96 -6.29 13.00 -11.20
CA THR A 96 -6.51 13.79 -12.41
C THR A 96 -5.24 13.89 -13.26
N SER A 97 -5.38 14.42 -14.45
CA SER A 97 -4.26 14.91 -15.25
C SER A 97 -4.58 16.32 -15.73
N SER A 98 -3.74 17.27 -15.35
CA SER A 98 -3.86 18.67 -15.78
C SER A 98 -3.68 18.82 -17.30
N ASN A 99 -3.04 17.85 -17.96
CA ASN A 99 -2.91 17.82 -19.40
C ASN A 99 -4.02 16.98 -20.04
N LYS A 100 -4.96 17.63 -20.72
CA LYS A 100 -6.12 17.01 -21.38
C LYS A 100 -5.79 15.90 -22.39
N ASN A 101 -4.58 15.87 -22.90
CA ASN A 101 -4.14 14.85 -23.87
C ASN A 101 -3.44 13.67 -23.23
N ASN A 102 -3.30 13.66 -21.89
CA ASN A 102 -2.66 12.59 -21.17
C ASN A 102 -3.68 11.70 -20.47
N GLY A 103 -3.49 10.40 -20.58
CA GLY A 103 -4.07 9.43 -19.66
C GLY A 103 -3.08 9.10 -18.54
N PHE A 104 -3.58 8.48 -17.48
CA PHE A 104 -2.77 8.02 -16.37
C PHE A 104 -3.25 6.69 -15.82
N MET A 105 -2.35 6.02 -15.12
CA MET A 105 -2.62 4.83 -14.33
C MET A 105 -1.84 4.90 -13.03
N VAL A 106 -2.47 4.48 -11.93
CA VAL A 106 -1.82 4.27 -10.62
C VAL A 106 -2.14 2.86 -10.14
N SER A 107 -1.16 2.15 -9.63
CA SER A 107 -1.31 0.78 -9.14
C SER A 107 -0.61 0.60 -7.80
N PHE A 108 -1.34 0.02 -6.86
CA PHE A 108 -0.86 -0.40 -5.53
C PHE A 108 -0.58 -1.91 -5.46
N GLY A 109 -0.60 -2.59 -6.60
CA GLY A 109 -0.47 -4.04 -6.67
C GLY A 109 -1.81 -4.74 -6.49
N THR A 110 -1.82 -5.83 -5.72
CA THR A 110 -3.01 -6.64 -5.48
C THR A 110 -3.90 -6.12 -4.36
N ASP A 111 -3.33 -5.31 -3.47
CA ASP A 111 -4.02 -4.84 -2.25
C ASP A 111 -4.11 -3.32 -2.27
N SER A 112 -5.04 -2.80 -3.04
CA SER A 112 -5.30 -1.36 -3.11
C SER A 112 -5.84 -0.84 -1.77
N PRO A 113 -5.30 0.28 -1.24
CA PRO A 113 -5.87 0.89 -0.04
C PRO A 113 -7.11 1.75 -0.32
N PHE A 114 -7.63 1.71 -1.54
CA PHE A 114 -8.74 2.53 -2.01
C PHE A 114 -9.96 1.72 -2.41
N GLU A 115 -11.12 2.33 -2.31
CA GLU A 115 -12.37 1.87 -2.93
C GLU A 115 -12.77 2.80 -4.09
N PRO A 116 -13.19 2.24 -5.24
CA PRO A 116 -13.17 0.81 -5.58
C PRO A 116 -11.74 0.27 -5.70
N ASP A 117 -11.59 -1.03 -5.40
CA ASP A 117 -10.32 -1.74 -5.50
C ASP A 117 -9.84 -1.86 -6.95
N GLY A 118 -8.52 -1.98 -7.11
CA GLY A 118 -7.88 -2.17 -8.40
C GLY A 118 -7.06 -0.97 -8.89
N PRO A 119 -6.56 -1.02 -10.13
CA PRO A 119 -5.78 0.06 -10.70
C PRO A 119 -6.67 1.28 -11.00
N ILE A 120 -6.16 2.45 -10.63
CA ILE A 120 -6.82 3.74 -10.86
C ILE A 120 -6.41 4.24 -12.24
N MET A 121 -7.36 4.32 -13.16
CA MET A 121 -7.08 4.70 -14.56
C MET A 121 -8.00 5.83 -15.02
N GLY A 122 -7.41 6.90 -15.54
CA GLY A 122 -8.14 8.07 -15.99
C GLY A 122 -7.38 8.91 -17.00
N GLY A 123 -7.83 10.12 -17.21
CA GLY A 123 -7.18 11.10 -18.09
C GLY A 123 -8.12 11.77 -19.06
N GLY A 124 -7.60 12.63 -19.93
CA GLY A 124 -8.39 13.38 -20.90
C GLY A 124 -9.41 14.31 -20.25
N GLN A 125 -9.10 14.94 -19.12
CA GLN A 125 -10.01 15.74 -18.28
C GLN A 125 -11.11 14.93 -17.56
N LYS A 126 -11.00 13.61 -17.53
CA LYS A 126 -11.88 12.76 -16.74
C LYS A 126 -11.14 12.35 -15.45
N PRO A 127 -11.43 13.00 -14.31
CA PRO A 127 -10.88 12.60 -13.04
C PRO A 127 -11.46 11.25 -12.60
N VAL A 128 -10.72 10.53 -11.78
CA VAL A 128 -11.18 9.32 -11.12
C VAL A 128 -11.22 9.60 -9.62
N THR A 129 -12.33 9.28 -9.00
CA THR A 129 -12.54 9.47 -7.57
C THR A 129 -12.46 8.14 -6.87
N THR A 130 -11.66 8.07 -5.81
CA THR A 130 -11.54 6.91 -4.93
C THR A 130 -11.66 7.36 -3.48
N LYS A 131 -11.88 6.41 -2.58
CA LYS A 131 -11.93 6.66 -1.13
C LYS A 131 -10.81 5.88 -0.45
N ALA A 132 -9.99 6.54 0.35
CA ALA A 132 -8.99 5.87 1.16
C ALA A 132 -9.67 5.08 2.28
N VAL A 133 -9.43 3.77 2.37
CA VAL A 133 -10.13 2.91 3.33
C VAL A 133 -9.20 2.18 4.28
N THR A 134 -8.01 1.79 3.84
CA THR A 134 -7.10 0.98 4.64
C THR A 134 -5.92 1.82 5.14
N PRO A 135 -5.81 2.09 6.45
CA PRO A 135 -4.64 2.75 7.02
C PRO A 135 -3.35 1.97 6.78
N GLY A 136 -2.25 2.67 6.57
CA GLY A 136 -0.95 2.05 6.33
C GLY A 136 -0.02 2.90 5.47
N CYS A 137 1.15 2.36 5.18
CA CYS A 137 2.10 2.96 4.26
C CYS A 137 2.22 2.14 2.99
N TYR A 138 2.12 2.81 1.86
CA TYR A 138 2.02 2.19 0.54
C TYR A 138 3.01 2.82 -0.43
N LYS A 139 3.76 1.99 -1.12
CA LYS A 139 4.44 2.37 -2.37
C LYS A 139 3.47 2.15 -3.52
N TYR A 140 3.59 2.92 -4.57
CA TYR A 140 2.76 2.72 -5.75
C TYR A 140 3.53 2.98 -7.04
N ASP A 141 3.08 2.34 -8.11
CA ASP A 141 3.54 2.63 -9.46
C ASP A 141 2.58 3.62 -10.12
N ALA A 142 3.11 4.56 -10.87
CA ALA A 142 2.30 5.45 -11.70
C ALA A 142 2.83 5.49 -13.12
N GLY A 143 1.91 5.62 -14.08
CA GLY A 143 2.21 5.79 -15.49
C GLY A 143 1.39 6.94 -16.06
N ALA A 144 1.98 7.68 -17.00
CA ALA A 144 1.27 8.66 -17.81
C ALA A 144 1.48 8.32 -19.28
N PHE A 145 0.40 8.34 -20.06
CA PHE A 145 0.44 7.94 -21.46
C PHE A 145 -0.17 9.00 -22.36
N ARG A 146 0.35 9.07 -23.58
CA ARG A 146 -0.13 9.96 -24.64
C ARG A 146 0.18 9.32 -25.98
N SER A 147 -0.81 9.27 -26.88
CA SER A 147 -0.63 8.81 -28.27
C SER A 147 0.11 7.46 -28.35
N GLY A 148 -0.30 6.48 -27.56
CA GLY A 148 0.25 5.13 -27.56
C GLY A 148 1.61 4.95 -26.84
N THR A 149 2.21 6.02 -26.31
CA THR A 149 3.45 5.91 -25.53
C THR A 149 3.20 6.08 -24.04
N VAL A 150 3.78 5.19 -23.25
CA VAL A 150 3.70 5.21 -21.76
C VAL A 150 5.02 5.70 -21.18
N LYS A 151 4.92 6.58 -20.20
CA LYS A 151 6.02 6.96 -19.31
C LYS A 151 5.67 6.48 -17.92
N GLY A 152 6.41 5.50 -17.41
CA GLY A 152 6.28 5.03 -16.05
C GLY A 152 7.06 5.90 -15.06
N MET A 153 7.10 5.47 -13.81
CA MET A 153 7.98 6.06 -12.81
C MET A 153 9.43 5.76 -13.18
N SER A 154 10.30 6.74 -13.12
CA SER A 154 11.73 6.52 -13.41
C SER A 154 12.51 6.32 -12.13
N GLY A 155 13.51 5.42 -12.19
CA GLY A 155 14.61 5.41 -11.23
C GLY A 155 14.39 4.59 -9.95
N GLY A 156 13.51 3.62 -9.94
CA GLY A 156 13.49 2.60 -8.86
C GLY A 156 12.95 3.07 -7.50
N SER A 157 12.58 4.33 -7.34
CA SER A 157 11.87 4.81 -6.15
C SER A 157 10.39 4.98 -6.48
N SER A 158 9.59 4.03 -6.05
CA SER A 158 8.15 4.21 -6.05
C SER A 158 7.80 5.32 -5.06
N PRO A 159 6.92 6.27 -5.42
CA PRO A 159 6.44 7.26 -4.47
C PRO A 159 5.66 6.58 -3.34
N GLU A 160 5.59 7.25 -2.21
CA GLU A 160 4.99 6.71 -1.00
C GLU A 160 3.75 7.51 -0.61
N LEU A 161 2.76 6.80 -0.12
CA LEU A 161 1.52 7.32 0.42
C LEU A 161 1.32 6.73 1.81
N VAL A 162 1.07 7.58 2.80
CA VAL A 162 0.67 7.18 4.14
C VAL A 162 -0.83 7.48 4.31
N ILE A 163 -1.59 6.47 4.69
CA ILE A 163 -2.99 6.62 5.08
C ILE A 163 -3.06 6.52 6.60
N LEU A 164 -3.35 7.65 7.23
CA LEU A 164 -3.55 7.77 8.67
C LEU A 164 -4.92 7.22 9.07
N PRO A 165 -5.06 6.64 10.27
CA PRO A 165 -6.34 6.19 10.81
C PRO A 165 -7.33 7.33 11.02
#